data_aeddd60b66eaea5d668fa109f3497eab
#
_entry.id   aeddd60b66eaea5d668fa109f3497eab
#
_cell.length_a   1.000
_cell.length_b   1.000
_cell.length_c   1.000
_cell.angle_alpha   90.00
_cell.angle_beta   90.00
_cell.angle_gamma   90.00
#
_symmetry.space_group_name_H-M   'P 1'
#
loop_
_entity.id
_entity.type
_entity.pdbx_description
1 polymer ?
#
loop_
_entity_poly.entity_id
_entity_poly.type
_entity_poly.pdbx_seq_one_letter_code
_entity_poly.pdbx_strand_id
1 'polypeptide(L)'
;MNTDPIYEADGKISVRKAVPFGLQHVLAMFVANIAPILIVTGVVKMPASEAGAVVQAAMIIAGIGSLLQMYPFFRLGSGLPVIMGISFTFVSVFCVIGLKYGYGAILGAVLIGGILEGILGLGAAWWRKLVPPIVSATVVTAIGFSLLPIGANSFGGGFGHPEFGDVRFLIVGTITLVSCLIFNIRAKSFYKQLSVLFGLFVGYAAAYFYGMVDLSRLTEVSLVSLPVFMPYSPEFHYDAIFSVFLIFLVSATETLGDTSALAAMGFNREAKDREISGSIAVDGFVSAASSLFGCMPITSFSQNVGLIAMTHVVNRKAIASGAVIMVLAGLIPALGVILASLPEAVLGGCTLMMFGSIVVSGVQMISRCGYSQRNMSIAALSLSIGLGFTQTPQIFRIFPELLRSVFAENCVAVVFIVAVLLNLVFPKGEEGKATAGAAE
;
A
#
# COMPACT_ATOMS: atom_id res chain seq x y z
N MET A 1 23.24 19.63 17.60
CA MET A 1 22.85 19.05 16.29
C MET A 1 23.72 17.85 16.03
N ASN A 2 23.15 16.72 15.62
CA ASN A 2 23.92 15.52 15.36
C ASN A 2 24.70 15.73 14.04
N THR A 3 26.01 15.76 14.10
CA THR A 3 26.90 16.10 12.96
C THR A 3 27.17 14.91 12.03
N ASP A 4 26.48 13.77 12.24
CA ASP A 4 26.68 12.59 11.40
C ASP A 4 25.97 12.78 10.04
N PRO A 5 26.72 12.66 8.92
CA PRO A 5 26.18 12.82 7.56
C PRO A 5 24.99 11.94 7.20
N ILE A 6 24.67 10.93 8.01
CA ILE A 6 23.50 10.04 7.78
C ILE A 6 22.16 10.77 8.03
N TYR A 7 22.16 11.84 8.80
CA TYR A 7 21.01 12.69 9.08
C TYR A 7 20.87 13.84 8.08
N GLU A 8 21.73 13.91 7.07
CA GLU A 8 21.67 14.86 5.96
C GLU A 8 21.24 14.12 4.68
N ALA A 9 20.36 14.72 3.89
CA ALA A 9 19.84 14.09 2.65
C ALA A 9 20.96 13.66 1.69
N ASP A 10 21.98 14.50 1.52
CA ASP A 10 23.10 14.32 0.60
C ASP A 10 24.44 14.14 1.32
N GLY A 11 24.39 13.85 2.63
CA GLY A 11 25.58 13.59 3.42
C GLY A 11 26.46 12.48 2.82
N LYS A 12 27.77 12.68 2.83
CA LYS A 12 28.72 11.71 2.28
C LYS A 12 28.91 10.54 3.25
N ILE A 13 28.31 9.39 2.94
CA ILE A 13 28.45 8.15 3.70
C ILE A 13 29.07 7.03 2.84
N SER A 14 29.77 6.08 3.49
CA SER A 14 30.27 4.88 2.83
C SER A 14 29.15 3.89 2.55
N VAL A 15 29.32 3.04 1.53
CA VAL A 15 28.37 1.96 1.20
C VAL A 15 28.16 1.02 2.39
N ARG A 16 29.22 0.69 3.13
CA ARG A 16 29.13 -0.17 4.33
C ARG A 16 28.21 0.41 5.41
N LYS A 17 28.14 1.75 5.52
CA LYS A 17 27.24 2.44 6.47
C LYS A 17 25.84 2.57 5.88
N ALA A 18 25.69 2.70 4.57
CA ALA A 18 24.41 2.86 3.88
C ALA A 18 23.57 1.55 3.89
N VAL A 19 24.17 0.42 3.52
CA VAL A 19 23.50 -0.86 3.29
C VAL A 19 22.65 -1.34 4.48
N PRO A 20 23.11 -1.32 5.75
CA PRO A 20 22.28 -1.74 6.88
C PRO A 20 20.97 -0.95 7.01
N PHE A 21 21.00 0.37 6.76
CA PHE A 21 19.79 1.21 6.81
C PHE A 21 18.87 0.97 5.63
N GLY A 22 19.42 0.82 4.42
CA GLY A 22 18.62 0.41 3.27
C GLY A 22 17.95 -0.94 3.46
N LEU A 23 18.67 -1.91 4.01
CA LEU A 23 18.13 -3.23 4.33
C LEU A 23 17.00 -3.14 5.37
N GLN A 24 17.10 -2.25 6.37
CA GLN A 24 16.02 -2.02 7.32
C GLN A 24 14.72 -1.61 6.62
N HIS A 25 14.80 -0.71 5.64
CA HIS A 25 13.62 -0.29 4.87
C HIS A 25 13.01 -1.45 4.07
N VAL A 26 13.85 -2.27 3.42
CA VAL A 26 13.38 -3.45 2.68
C VAL A 26 12.70 -4.46 3.60
N LEU A 27 13.33 -4.80 4.73
CA LEU A 27 12.77 -5.77 5.68
C LEU A 27 11.46 -5.28 6.32
N ALA A 28 11.35 -3.98 6.61
CA ALA A 28 10.13 -3.41 7.21
C ALA A 28 8.92 -3.47 6.27
N MET A 29 9.13 -3.33 4.95
CA MET A 29 8.06 -3.36 3.96
C MET A 29 7.87 -4.74 3.30
N PHE A 30 8.76 -5.70 3.53
CA PHE A 30 8.86 -6.92 2.76
C PHE A 30 7.52 -7.67 2.63
N VAL A 31 6.91 -8.01 3.76
CA VAL A 31 5.62 -8.73 3.77
C VAL A 31 4.51 -7.86 3.21
N ALA A 32 4.49 -6.58 3.57
CA ALA A 32 3.48 -5.64 3.13
C ALA A 32 3.53 -5.35 1.61
N ASN A 33 4.70 -5.50 0.99
CA ASN A 33 4.86 -5.36 -0.46
C ASN A 33 4.39 -6.61 -1.23
N ILE A 34 4.41 -7.78 -0.59
CA ILE A 34 4.12 -9.08 -1.23
C ILE A 34 2.66 -9.50 -1.00
N ALA A 35 2.14 -9.27 0.20
CA ALA A 35 0.81 -9.73 0.58
C ALA A 35 -0.31 -9.26 -0.37
N PRO A 36 -0.37 -8.00 -0.84
CA PRO A 36 -1.37 -7.57 -1.82
C PRO A 36 -1.33 -8.41 -3.10
N ILE A 37 -0.13 -8.75 -3.58
CA ILE A 37 0.05 -9.55 -4.80
C ILE A 37 -0.55 -10.94 -4.57
N LEU A 38 -0.15 -11.62 -3.50
CA LEU A 38 -0.57 -12.99 -3.24
C LEU A 38 -2.08 -13.08 -2.98
N ILE A 39 -2.68 -12.09 -2.33
CA ILE A 39 -4.12 -12.01 -2.13
C ILE A 39 -4.84 -11.91 -3.48
N VAL A 40 -4.47 -10.96 -4.33
CA VAL A 40 -5.16 -10.73 -5.61
C VAL A 40 -4.92 -11.90 -6.56
N THR A 41 -3.69 -12.41 -6.66
CA THR A 41 -3.38 -13.57 -7.50
C THR A 41 -4.06 -14.84 -6.99
N GLY A 42 -4.21 -15.02 -5.68
CA GLY A 42 -4.98 -16.10 -5.07
C GLY A 42 -6.47 -16.04 -5.44
N VAL A 43 -7.08 -14.85 -5.37
CA VAL A 43 -8.49 -14.64 -5.75
C VAL A 43 -8.75 -14.98 -7.21
N VAL A 44 -7.87 -14.61 -8.13
CA VAL A 44 -7.98 -14.95 -9.56
C VAL A 44 -7.47 -16.37 -9.88
N LYS A 45 -7.06 -17.14 -8.87
CA LYS A 45 -6.52 -18.50 -8.99
C LYS A 45 -5.33 -18.59 -9.94
N MET A 46 -4.45 -17.60 -9.91
CA MET A 46 -3.23 -17.55 -10.72
C MET A 46 -2.27 -18.67 -10.29
N PRO A 47 -1.62 -19.38 -11.23
CA PRO A 47 -0.60 -20.35 -10.89
C PRO A 47 0.55 -19.74 -10.06
N ALA A 48 1.08 -20.48 -9.09
CA ALA A 48 2.14 -19.96 -8.18
C ALA A 48 3.40 -19.48 -8.92
N SER A 49 3.75 -20.09 -10.06
CA SER A 49 4.87 -19.65 -10.90
C SER A 49 4.64 -18.25 -11.50
N GLU A 50 3.42 -17.97 -11.91
CA GLU A 50 3.01 -16.68 -12.47
C GLU A 50 2.92 -15.62 -11.36
N ALA A 51 2.30 -15.98 -10.22
CA ALA A 51 2.27 -15.10 -9.03
C ALA A 51 3.69 -14.73 -8.56
N GLY A 52 4.63 -15.70 -8.59
CA GLY A 52 6.04 -15.46 -8.32
C GLY A 52 6.69 -14.47 -9.30
N ALA A 53 6.34 -14.52 -10.59
CA ALA A 53 6.81 -13.56 -11.58
C ALA A 53 6.25 -12.14 -11.33
N VAL A 54 5.00 -12.03 -10.87
CA VAL A 54 4.42 -10.74 -10.46
C VAL A 54 5.15 -10.18 -9.24
N VAL A 55 5.47 -11.00 -8.23
CA VAL A 55 6.28 -10.57 -7.07
C VAL A 55 7.66 -10.08 -7.51
N GLN A 56 8.30 -10.78 -8.43
CA GLN A 56 9.59 -10.42 -8.99
C GLN A 56 9.53 -9.06 -9.69
N ALA A 57 8.57 -8.85 -10.58
CA ALA A 57 8.34 -7.59 -11.27
C ALA A 57 8.08 -6.45 -10.29
N ALA A 58 7.26 -6.69 -9.26
CA ALA A 58 6.97 -5.73 -8.20
C ALA A 58 8.23 -5.24 -7.49
N MET A 59 9.11 -6.16 -7.09
CA MET A 59 10.37 -5.80 -6.40
C MET A 59 11.29 -4.95 -7.28
N ILE A 60 11.43 -5.30 -8.56
CA ILE A 60 12.28 -4.55 -9.50
C ILE A 60 11.72 -3.16 -9.73
N ILE A 61 10.42 -3.05 -10.04
CA ILE A 61 9.81 -1.78 -10.40
C ILE A 61 9.68 -0.87 -9.18
N ALA A 62 9.36 -1.43 -7.99
CA ALA A 62 9.36 -0.68 -6.74
C ALA A 62 10.76 -0.11 -6.40
N GLY A 63 11.81 -0.89 -6.64
CA GLY A 63 13.18 -0.41 -6.48
C GLY A 63 13.53 0.72 -7.45
N ILE A 64 13.20 0.56 -8.74
CA ILE A 64 13.42 1.60 -9.77
C ILE A 64 12.58 2.86 -9.45
N GLY A 65 11.31 2.70 -9.12
CA GLY A 65 10.42 3.80 -8.72
C GLY A 65 10.94 4.55 -7.50
N SER A 66 11.46 3.84 -6.49
CA SER A 66 12.08 4.44 -5.31
C SER A 66 13.32 5.27 -5.67
N LEU A 67 14.15 4.79 -6.59
CA LEU A 67 15.29 5.57 -7.08
C LEU A 67 14.82 6.82 -7.82
N LEU A 68 13.77 6.73 -8.63
CA LEU A 68 13.19 7.87 -9.34
C LEU A 68 12.58 8.89 -8.37
N GLN A 69 11.97 8.44 -7.27
CA GLN A 69 11.49 9.33 -6.20
C GLN A 69 12.62 10.12 -5.58
N MET A 70 13.75 9.46 -5.26
CA MET A 70 14.90 10.08 -4.58
C MET A 70 15.77 10.93 -5.50
N TYR A 71 15.87 10.55 -6.77
CA TYR A 71 16.68 11.23 -7.78
C TYR A 71 15.79 11.69 -8.94
N PRO A 72 15.12 12.82 -8.79
CA PRO A 72 14.11 13.29 -9.73
C PRO A 72 14.62 13.45 -11.15
N PHE A 73 13.82 12.99 -12.12
CA PHE A 73 14.05 13.21 -13.53
C PHE A 73 12.96 14.16 -14.08
N PHE A 74 13.34 15.33 -14.59
CA PHE A 74 12.42 16.42 -14.93
C PHE A 74 11.48 16.79 -13.78
N ARG A 75 10.18 16.52 -13.92
CA ARG A 75 9.13 16.79 -12.92
C ARG A 75 8.70 15.54 -12.17
N LEU A 76 9.29 14.39 -12.44
CA LEU A 76 9.01 13.11 -11.80
C LEU A 76 9.96 12.91 -10.63
N GLY A 77 9.42 12.63 -9.46
CA GLY A 77 10.13 12.42 -8.21
C GLY A 77 10.08 13.60 -7.24
N SER A 78 9.99 13.27 -5.96
CA SER A 78 9.96 14.25 -4.88
C SER A 78 11.34 14.82 -4.53
N GLY A 79 12.41 14.05 -4.74
CA GLY A 79 13.75 14.32 -4.21
C GLY A 79 13.88 14.00 -2.72
N LEU A 80 12.83 13.45 -2.10
CA LEU A 80 12.83 12.97 -0.71
C LEU A 80 13.18 11.49 -0.67
N PRO A 81 13.65 10.98 0.47
CA PRO A 81 13.99 9.57 0.65
C PRO A 81 12.74 8.67 0.78
N VAL A 82 11.93 8.62 -0.27
CA VAL A 82 10.71 7.84 -0.38
C VAL A 82 11.04 6.45 -0.91
N ILE A 83 10.53 5.42 -0.26
CA ILE A 83 10.47 4.05 -0.80
C ILE A 83 9.09 3.81 -1.36
N MET A 84 9.01 3.13 -2.50
CA MET A 84 7.78 2.73 -3.16
C MET A 84 7.53 1.23 -3.01
N GLY A 85 6.28 0.84 -3.03
CA GLY A 85 5.86 -0.56 -2.97
C GLY A 85 4.42 -0.74 -3.42
N ILE A 86 3.95 -2.00 -3.42
CA ILE A 86 2.56 -2.33 -3.79
C ILE A 86 1.60 -1.75 -2.76
N SER A 87 0.59 -1.05 -3.24
CA SER A 87 -0.41 -0.41 -2.39
C SER A 87 -1.54 -1.37 -2.01
N PHE A 88 -1.86 -1.41 -0.71
CA PHE A 88 -3.05 -2.12 -0.21
C PHE A 88 -4.37 -1.47 -0.61
N THR A 89 -4.35 -0.20 -0.92
CA THR A 89 -5.52 0.63 -1.25
C THR A 89 -6.32 0.07 -2.40
N PHE A 90 -5.66 -0.63 -3.33
CA PHE A 90 -6.27 -1.22 -4.52
C PHE A 90 -6.78 -2.66 -4.32
N VAL A 91 -6.39 -3.35 -3.25
CA VAL A 91 -6.62 -4.80 -3.11
C VAL A 91 -8.11 -5.15 -3.16
N SER A 92 -8.97 -4.44 -2.44
CA SER A 92 -10.40 -4.75 -2.40
C SER A 92 -11.05 -4.63 -3.77
N VAL A 93 -10.77 -3.56 -4.52
CA VAL A 93 -11.31 -3.36 -5.87
C VAL A 93 -10.73 -4.35 -6.87
N PHE A 94 -9.45 -4.73 -6.72
CA PHE A 94 -8.84 -5.74 -7.60
C PHE A 94 -9.37 -7.14 -7.37
N CYS A 95 -9.71 -7.51 -6.13
CA CYS A 95 -10.40 -8.77 -5.87
C CYS A 95 -11.73 -8.84 -6.61
N VAL A 96 -12.51 -7.76 -6.60
CA VAL A 96 -13.80 -7.69 -7.32
C VAL A 96 -13.61 -7.74 -8.83
N ILE A 97 -12.74 -6.90 -9.39
CA ILE A 97 -12.46 -6.86 -10.84
C ILE A 97 -11.89 -8.20 -11.31
N GLY A 98 -10.96 -8.78 -10.54
CA GLY A 98 -10.33 -10.06 -10.86
C GLY A 98 -11.32 -11.22 -10.90
N LEU A 99 -12.28 -11.27 -9.98
CA LEU A 99 -13.35 -12.27 -9.99
C LEU A 99 -14.32 -12.09 -11.16
N LYS A 100 -14.57 -10.84 -11.58
CA LYS A 100 -15.56 -10.52 -12.62
C LYS A 100 -15.00 -10.64 -14.03
N TYR A 101 -13.77 -10.16 -14.24
CA TYR A 101 -13.19 -10.00 -15.58
C TYR A 101 -11.83 -10.68 -15.76
N GLY A 102 -11.19 -11.10 -14.67
CA GLY A 102 -9.84 -11.67 -14.70
C GLY A 102 -8.72 -10.63 -14.51
N TYR A 103 -7.48 -11.15 -14.53
CA TYR A 103 -6.30 -10.36 -14.21
C TYR A 103 -5.96 -9.29 -15.27
N GLY A 104 -6.24 -9.56 -16.55
CA GLY A 104 -6.02 -8.61 -17.66
C GLY A 104 -6.79 -7.32 -17.49
N ALA A 105 -8.02 -7.38 -16.94
CA ALA A 105 -8.84 -6.20 -16.67
C ALA A 105 -8.26 -5.33 -15.55
N ILE A 106 -7.61 -5.94 -14.54
CA ILE A 106 -6.86 -5.19 -13.52
C ILE A 106 -5.74 -4.41 -14.18
N LEU A 107 -4.94 -5.07 -15.03
CA LEU A 107 -3.80 -4.41 -15.69
C LEU A 107 -4.23 -3.28 -16.62
N GLY A 108 -5.31 -3.46 -17.40
CA GLY A 108 -5.86 -2.42 -18.25
C GLY A 108 -6.36 -1.21 -17.47
N ALA A 109 -7.02 -1.45 -16.33
CA ALA A 109 -7.50 -0.39 -15.45
C ALA A 109 -6.35 0.34 -14.75
N VAL A 110 -5.29 -0.39 -14.32
CA VAL A 110 -4.07 0.20 -13.73
C VAL A 110 -3.32 1.05 -14.74
N LEU A 111 -3.20 0.59 -15.98
CA LEU A 111 -2.52 1.36 -17.04
C LEU A 111 -3.17 2.74 -17.23
N ILE A 112 -4.48 2.75 -17.42
CA ILE A 112 -5.23 4.02 -17.64
C ILE A 112 -5.27 4.85 -16.35
N GLY A 113 -5.63 4.24 -15.20
CA GLY A 113 -5.71 4.93 -13.92
C GLY A 113 -4.38 5.53 -13.49
N GLY A 114 -3.27 4.82 -13.67
CA GLY A 114 -1.92 5.31 -13.35
C GLY A 114 -1.49 6.47 -14.24
N ILE A 115 -1.79 6.45 -15.55
CA ILE A 115 -1.54 7.61 -16.42
C ILE A 115 -2.33 8.82 -15.92
N LEU A 116 -3.60 8.64 -15.58
CA LEU A 116 -4.45 9.73 -15.07
C LEU A 116 -3.94 10.27 -13.73
N GLU A 117 -3.51 9.41 -12.80
CA GLU A 117 -2.89 9.85 -11.54
C GLU A 117 -1.58 10.61 -11.80
N GLY A 118 -0.74 10.11 -12.72
CA GLY A 118 0.50 10.80 -13.10
C GLY A 118 0.25 12.22 -13.61
N ILE A 119 -0.76 12.40 -14.47
CA ILE A 119 -1.17 13.71 -14.97
C ILE A 119 -1.73 14.58 -13.83
N LEU A 120 -2.58 14.02 -12.96
CA LEU A 120 -3.11 14.73 -11.79
C LEU A 120 -1.98 15.16 -10.85
N GLY A 121 -0.95 14.32 -10.68
CA GLY A 121 0.23 14.61 -9.88
C GLY A 121 0.96 15.86 -10.37
N LEU A 122 1.12 16.01 -11.69
CA LEU A 122 1.75 17.22 -12.26
C LEU A 122 0.98 18.51 -11.92
N GLY A 123 -0.33 18.42 -11.65
CA GLY A 123 -1.21 19.51 -11.23
C GLY A 123 -1.51 19.54 -9.72
N ALA A 124 -0.83 18.76 -8.89
CA ALA A 124 -1.16 18.57 -7.47
C ALA A 124 -1.20 19.88 -6.65
N ALA A 125 -0.36 20.85 -6.97
CA ALA A 125 -0.37 22.16 -6.30
C ALA A 125 -1.74 22.86 -6.35
N TRP A 126 -2.55 22.57 -7.36
CA TRP A 126 -3.88 23.16 -7.55
C TRP A 126 -4.96 22.43 -6.76
N TRP A 127 -5.06 21.10 -6.85
CA TRP A 127 -6.16 20.34 -6.27
C TRP A 127 -5.91 19.89 -4.82
N ARG A 128 -4.66 19.84 -4.33
CA ARG A 128 -4.35 19.40 -2.96
C ARG A 128 -5.12 20.18 -1.88
N LYS A 129 -5.54 21.42 -2.18
CA LYS A 129 -6.33 22.27 -1.28
C LYS A 129 -7.76 21.75 -1.04
N LEU A 130 -8.25 20.86 -1.91
CA LEU A 130 -9.57 20.23 -1.80
C LEU A 130 -9.58 19.03 -0.83
N VAL A 131 -8.40 18.50 -0.50
CA VAL A 131 -8.23 17.30 0.33
C VAL A 131 -7.51 17.66 1.63
N PRO A 132 -8.25 18.15 2.64
CA PRO A 132 -7.66 18.41 3.94
C PRO A 132 -7.32 17.11 4.68
N PRO A 133 -6.45 17.13 5.72
CA PRO A 133 -6.00 15.94 6.44
C PRO A 133 -7.12 15.04 6.97
N ILE A 134 -8.27 15.61 7.35
CA ILE A 134 -9.42 14.82 7.84
C ILE A 134 -9.99 13.89 6.75
N VAL A 135 -10.00 14.31 5.49
CA VAL A 135 -10.46 13.47 4.38
C VAL A 135 -9.52 12.29 4.20
N SER A 136 -8.22 12.52 4.11
CA SER A 136 -7.21 11.45 4.01
C SER A 136 -7.26 10.50 5.20
N ALA A 137 -7.39 11.00 6.42
CA ALA A 137 -7.49 10.21 7.63
C ALA A 137 -8.72 9.28 7.62
N THR A 138 -9.88 9.81 7.19
CA THR A 138 -11.12 9.05 7.07
C THR A 138 -10.99 7.93 6.03
N VAL A 139 -10.36 8.23 4.91
CA VAL A 139 -10.14 7.28 3.81
C VAL A 139 -9.18 6.17 4.22
N VAL A 140 -8.06 6.48 4.88
CA VAL A 140 -7.14 5.46 5.41
C VAL A 140 -7.86 4.51 6.38
N THR A 141 -8.74 5.05 7.23
CA THR A 141 -9.57 4.23 8.12
C THR A 141 -10.48 3.29 7.32
N ALA A 142 -11.12 3.79 6.26
CA ALA A 142 -11.98 2.99 5.40
C ALA A 142 -11.21 1.88 4.65
N ILE A 143 -10.00 2.17 4.16
CA ILE A 143 -9.13 1.16 3.55
C ILE A 143 -8.88 0.02 4.53
N GLY A 144 -8.47 0.33 5.76
CA GLY A 144 -8.26 -0.70 6.78
C GLY A 144 -9.50 -1.57 6.99
N PHE A 145 -10.68 -0.98 7.14
CA PHE A 145 -11.94 -1.73 7.30
C PHE A 145 -12.30 -2.57 6.06
N SER A 146 -12.07 -2.07 4.85
CA SER A 146 -12.37 -2.80 3.61
C SER A 146 -11.52 -4.06 3.43
N LEU A 147 -10.35 -4.10 4.05
CA LEU A 147 -9.41 -5.20 3.96
C LEU A 147 -9.65 -6.30 5.01
N LEU A 148 -10.36 -6.01 6.12
CA LEU A 148 -10.59 -7.01 7.19
C LEU A 148 -11.27 -8.29 6.69
N PRO A 149 -12.35 -8.23 5.88
CA PRO A 149 -12.96 -9.44 5.32
C PRO A 149 -11.99 -10.25 4.45
N ILE A 150 -11.11 -9.58 3.71
CA ILE A 150 -10.10 -10.22 2.85
C ILE A 150 -9.09 -10.96 3.71
N GLY A 151 -8.57 -10.33 4.76
CA GLY A 151 -7.68 -10.98 5.72
C GLY A 151 -8.31 -12.18 6.42
N ALA A 152 -9.59 -12.07 6.78
CA ALA A 152 -10.35 -13.18 7.39
C ALA A 152 -10.56 -14.35 6.40
N ASN A 153 -10.82 -14.06 5.12
CA ASN A 153 -10.90 -15.08 4.09
C ASN A 153 -9.57 -15.82 3.92
N SER A 154 -8.46 -15.11 3.80
CA SER A 154 -7.13 -15.72 3.71
C SER A 154 -6.82 -16.56 4.97
N PHE A 155 -7.20 -16.08 6.18
CA PHE A 155 -7.04 -16.83 7.43
C PHE A 155 -7.80 -18.16 7.43
N GLY A 156 -8.97 -18.20 6.79
CA GLY A 156 -9.79 -19.40 6.64
C GLY A 156 -9.32 -20.35 5.53
N GLY A 157 -8.27 -20.04 4.79
CA GLY A 157 -7.74 -20.88 3.70
C GLY A 157 -7.87 -20.27 2.30
N GLY A 158 -8.42 -19.07 2.16
CA GLY A 158 -8.52 -18.33 0.89
C GLY A 158 -9.89 -18.42 0.22
N PHE A 159 -10.12 -17.52 -0.72
CA PHE A 159 -11.38 -17.42 -1.46
C PHE A 159 -11.71 -18.67 -2.26
N GLY A 160 -12.89 -19.25 -2.00
CA GLY A 160 -13.40 -20.40 -2.74
C GLY A 160 -12.57 -21.67 -2.59
N HIS A 161 -11.82 -21.80 -1.49
CA HIS A 161 -11.11 -23.05 -1.17
C HIS A 161 -12.13 -24.11 -0.74
N PRO A 162 -12.06 -25.36 -1.27
CA PRO A 162 -13.03 -26.42 -0.95
C PRO A 162 -13.10 -26.77 0.55
N GLU A 163 -11.96 -26.69 1.24
CA GLU A 163 -11.82 -26.99 2.68
C GLU A 163 -11.78 -25.69 3.50
N PHE A 164 -12.42 -24.59 3.04
CA PHE A 164 -12.44 -23.32 3.76
C PHE A 164 -12.93 -23.50 5.21
N GLY A 165 -12.17 -22.99 6.17
CA GLY A 165 -12.46 -23.13 7.58
C GLY A 165 -11.96 -24.42 8.23
N ASP A 166 -11.20 -25.27 7.48
CA ASP A 166 -10.56 -26.45 8.08
C ASP A 166 -9.67 -26.04 9.26
N VAL A 167 -9.67 -26.90 10.28
CA VAL A 167 -8.91 -26.66 11.52
C VAL A 167 -7.42 -26.42 11.27
N ARG A 168 -6.84 -27.04 10.24
CA ARG A 168 -5.43 -26.84 9.86
C ARG A 168 -5.13 -25.40 9.48
N PHE A 169 -6.02 -24.76 8.67
CA PHE A 169 -5.88 -23.36 8.31
C PHE A 169 -5.99 -22.45 9.52
N LEU A 170 -6.99 -22.71 10.38
CA LEU A 170 -7.19 -21.93 11.61
C LEU A 170 -6.00 -22.04 12.57
N ILE A 171 -5.41 -23.22 12.73
CA ILE A 171 -4.22 -23.43 13.57
C ILE A 171 -3.03 -22.65 12.99
N VAL A 172 -2.72 -22.83 11.71
CA VAL A 172 -1.57 -22.16 11.06
C VAL A 172 -1.74 -20.63 11.08
N GLY A 173 -2.93 -20.12 10.75
CA GLY A 173 -3.25 -18.71 10.82
C GLY A 173 -3.10 -18.16 12.24
N THR A 174 -3.58 -18.91 13.25
CA THR A 174 -3.45 -18.52 14.66
C THR A 174 -1.99 -18.50 15.12
N ILE A 175 -1.21 -19.52 14.79
CA ILE A 175 0.23 -19.57 15.11
C ILE A 175 0.93 -18.34 14.50
N THR A 176 0.63 -18.03 13.26
CA THR A 176 1.19 -16.86 12.55
C THR A 176 0.83 -15.56 13.26
N LEU A 177 -0.47 -15.33 13.50
CA LEU A 177 -0.98 -14.12 14.16
C LEU A 177 -0.41 -13.95 15.58
N VAL A 178 -0.41 -15.01 16.37
CA VAL A 178 0.11 -14.98 17.76
C VAL A 178 1.63 -14.72 17.74
N SER A 179 2.35 -15.29 16.79
CA SER A 179 3.80 -15.04 16.63
C SER A 179 4.09 -13.58 16.27
N CYS A 180 3.32 -12.99 15.33
CA CYS A 180 3.38 -11.56 15.03
C CYS A 180 3.14 -10.72 16.31
N LEU A 181 2.09 -11.04 17.07
CA LEU A 181 1.70 -10.30 18.27
C LEU A 181 2.76 -10.39 19.36
N ILE A 182 3.23 -11.60 19.69
CA ILE A 182 4.25 -11.81 20.73
C ILE A 182 5.51 -11.04 20.38
N PHE A 183 5.97 -11.12 19.12
CA PHE A 183 7.15 -10.39 18.70
C PHE A 183 6.93 -8.87 18.74
N ASN A 184 5.76 -8.38 18.30
CA ASN A 184 5.40 -6.96 18.36
C ASN A 184 5.43 -6.40 19.78
N ILE A 185 4.95 -7.18 20.78
CA ILE A 185 4.91 -6.76 22.18
C ILE A 185 6.32 -6.76 22.79
N ARG A 186 7.15 -7.75 22.48
CA ARG A 186 8.47 -7.93 23.08
C ARG A 186 9.58 -7.18 22.40
N ALA A 187 9.48 -6.94 21.10
CA ALA A 187 10.46 -6.22 20.32
C ALA A 187 10.47 -4.73 20.65
N LYS A 188 11.65 -4.12 20.56
CA LYS A 188 11.87 -2.68 20.82
C LYS A 188 12.28 -1.98 19.54
N SER A 189 11.91 -0.70 19.42
CA SER A 189 12.34 0.17 18.33
C SER A 189 12.11 -0.46 16.96
N PHE A 190 13.11 -0.45 16.06
CA PHE A 190 13.06 -1.00 14.72
C PHE A 190 12.57 -2.46 14.65
N TYR A 191 13.01 -3.32 15.57
CA TYR A 191 12.62 -4.74 15.55
C TYR A 191 11.11 -4.94 15.63
N LYS A 192 10.39 -4.00 16.23
CA LYS A 192 8.91 -4.03 16.28
C LYS A 192 8.27 -4.03 14.88
N GLN A 193 8.88 -3.37 13.91
CA GLN A 193 8.41 -3.35 12.52
C GLN A 193 8.63 -4.68 11.79
N LEU A 194 9.54 -5.52 12.29
CA LEU A 194 9.77 -6.86 11.75
C LEU A 194 8.82 -7.92 12.29
N SER A 195 7.84 -7.54 13.12
CA SER A 195 6.92 -8.50 13.76
C SER A 195 6.13 -9.32 12.75
N VAL A 196 5.67 -8.72 11.67
CA VAL A 196 4.92 -9.42 10.62
C VAL A 196 5.84 -10.37 9.84
N LEU A 197 7.07 -9.95 9.55
CA LEU A 197 8.07 -10.79 8.90
C LEU A 197 8.43 -12.00 9.79
N PHE A 198 8.60 -11.78 11.08
CA PHE A 198 8.86 -12.88 12.03
C PHE A 198 7.68 -13.87 12.08
N GLY A 199 6.45 -13.37 12.17
CA GLY A 199 5.26 -14.20 12.16
C GLY A 199 5.12 -14.98 10.86
N LEU A 200 5.46 -14.37 9.71
CA LEU A 200 5.48 -15.05 8.42
C LEU A 200 6.45 -16.26 8.44
N PHE A 201 7.67 -16.09 8.94
CA PHE A 201 8.63 -17.19 9.03
C PHE A 201 8.13 -18.32 9.93
N VAL A 202 7.59 -18.00 11.12
CA VAL A 202 7.06 -19.00 12.04
C VAL A 202 5.84 -19.70 11.44
N GLY A 203 4.92 -18.94 10.84
CA GLY A 203 3.74 -19.47 10.18
C GLY A 203 4.09 -20.36 8.98
N TYR A 204 5.07 -19.96 8.17
CA TYR A 204 5.54 -20.74 7.04
C TYR A 204 6.17 -22.07 7.50
N ALA A 205 6.98 -22.05 8.57
CA ALA A 205 7.52 -23.26 9.16
C ALA A 205 6.39 -24.16 9.69
N ALA A 206 5.40 -23.62 10.39
CA ALA A 206 4.23 -24.38 10.83
C ALA A 206 3.47 -24.99 9.64
N ALA A 207 3.20 -24.22 8.59
CA ALA A 207 2.53 -24.70 7.38
C ALA A 207 3.30 -25.83 6.68
N TYR A 208 4.63 -25.78 6.68
CA TYR A 208 5.48 -26.85 6.17
C TYR A 208 5.26 -28.17 6.94
N PHE A 209 5.21 -28.13 8.27
CA PHE A 209 4.93 -29.32 9.08
C PHE A 209 3.52 -29.89 8.86
N TYR A 210 2.55 -29.04 8.49
CA TYR A 210 1.20 -29.48 8.11
C TYR A 210 1.08 -29.94 6.65
N GLY A 211 2.20 -29.98 5.89
CA GLY A 211 2.21 -30.40 4.48
C GLY A 211 1.49 -29.43 3.53
N MET A 212 1.38 -28.16 3.90
CA MET A 212 0.67 -27.14 3.13
C MET A 212 1.58 -26.38 2.14
N VAL A 213 2.87 -26.67 2.15
CA VAL A 213 3.88 -25.97 1.33
C VAL A 213 4.37 -26.87 0.22
N ASP A 214 4.26 -26.42 -1.02
CA ASP A 214 4.84 -27.09 -2.19
C ASP A 214 6.05 -26.32 -2.71
N LEU A 215 7.22 -26.91 -2.56
CA LEU A 215 8.50 -26.40 -3.04
C LEU A 215 9.04 -27.14 -4.27
N SER A 216 8.26 -28.04 -4.86
CA SER A 216 8.71 -28.88 -5.99
C SER A 216 9.22 -28.06 -7.17
N ARG A 217 8.66 -26.89 -7.38
CA ARG A 217 9.00 -25.98 -8.50
C ARG A 217 10.30 -25.20 -8.32
N LEU A 218 10.92 -25.21 -7.12
CA LEU A 218 12.20 -24.52 -6.91
C LEU A 218 13.34 -25.08 -7.75
N THR A 219 13.24 -26.33 -8.14
CA THR A 219 14.27 -26.99 -8.97
C THR A 219 14.20 -26.61 -10.45
N GLU A 220 13.09 -26.01 -10.89
CA GLU A 220 12.84 -25.67 -12.29
C GLU A 220 13.17 -24.20 -12.61
N VAL A 221 13.58 -23.40 -11.60
CA VAL A 221 13.74 -21.96 -11.74
C VAL A 221 15.17 -21.57 -12.12
N SER A 222 15.30 -20.65 -13.06
CA SER A 222 16.58 -20.06 -13.43
C SER A 222 17.20 -19.29 -12.25
N LEU A 223 18.53 -19.13 -12.22
CA LEU A 223 19.24 -18.38 -11.17
C LEU A 223 18.89 -16.89 -11.22
N VAL A 224 18.76 -16.36 -12.43
CA VAL A 224 18.45 -14.94 -12.68
C VAL A 224 17.47 -14.84 -13.84
N SER A 225 16.45 -13.99 -13.70
CA SER A 225 15.57 -13.63 -14.81
C SER A 225 15.16 -12.15 -14.74
N LEU A 226 14.81 -11.60 -15.89
CA LEU A 226 14.22 -10.28 -16.01
C LEU A 226 12.70 -10.39 -16.04
N PRO A 227 11.96 -9.37 -15.57
CA PRO A 227 10.51 -9.34 -15.71
C PRO A 227 10.11 -9.36 -17.18
N VAL A 228 9.09 -10.16 -17.49
CA VAL A 228 8.57 -10.26 -18.86
C VAL A 228 7.72 -9.04 -19.16
N PHE A 229 7.93 -8.46 -20.35
CA PHE A 229 7.10 -7.37 -20.85
C PHE A 229 5.78 -7.93 -21.38
N MET A 230 4.66 -7.37 -20.91
CA MET A 230 3.29 -7.78 -21.26
C MET A 230 3.03 -9.29 -21.12
N PRO A 231 3.28 -9.88 -19.93
CA PRO A 231 3.01 -11.30 -19.72
C PRO A 231 1.51 -11.62 -19.81
N TYR A 232 0.66 -10.63 -19.59
CA TYR A 232 -0.79 -10.67 -19.75
C TYR A 232 -1.23 -9.50 -20.63
N SER A 233 -2.20 -9.74 -21.52
CA SER A 233 -2.81 -8.68 -22.33
C SER A 233 -3.69 -7.80 -21.45
N PRO A 234 -3.49 -6.48 -21.41
CA PRO A 234 -4.39 -5.57 -20.73
C PRO A 234 -5.78 -5.60 -21.38
N GLU A 235 -6.83 -5.76 -20.60
CA GLU A 235 -8.22 -5.69 -21.03
C GLU A 235 -8.88 -4.42 -20.50
N PHE A 236 -9.72 -3.77 -21.31
CA PHE A 236 -10.29 -2.47 -20.99
C PHE A 236 -11.79 -2.56 -20.78
N HIS A 237 -12.21 -2.47 -19.50
CA HIS A 237 -13.61 -2.43 -19.07
C HIS A 237 -13.87 -1.07 -18.41
N TYR A 238 -14.89 -0.34 -18.87
CA TYR A 238 -15.15 1.03 -18.43
C TYR A 238 -15.43 1.14 -16.93
N ASP A 239 -16.18 0.20 -16.35
CA ASP A 239 -16.49 0.15 -14.93
C ASP A 239 -15.25 -0.18 -14.09
N ALA A 240 -14.39 -1.09 -14.55
CA ALA A 240 -13.11 -1.39 -13.91
C ALA A 240 -12.16 -0.18 -13.93
N ILE A 241 -12.01 0.47 -15.09
CA ILE A 241 -11.19 1.67 -15.25
C ILE A 241 -11.69 2.79 -14.33
N PHE A 242 -12.99 3.03 -14.29
CA PHE A 242 -13.58 4.08 -13.47
C PHE A 242 -13.42 3.77 -11.97
N SER A 243 -13.66 2.52 -11.54
CA SER A 243 -13.42 2.08 -10.16
C SER A 243 -11.97 2.29 -9.73
N VAL A 244 -11.03 1.84 -10.56
CA VAL A 244 -9.60 1.95 -10.25
C VAL A 244 -9.13 3.40 -10.29
N PHE A 245 -9.65 4.22 -11.20
CA PHE A 245 -9.36 5.64 -11.23
C PHE A 245 -9.78 6.35 -9.94
N LEU A 246 -10.95 6.03 -9.39
CA LEU A 246 -11.37 6.58 -8.09
C LEU A 246 -10.41 6.19 -6.97
N ILE A 247 -9.86 4.96 -7.00
CA ILE A 247 -8.85 4.55 -6.03
C ILE A 247 -7.52 5.25 -6.28
N PHE A 248 -7.15 5.56 -7.51
CA PHE A 248 -5.97 6.38 -7.78
C PHE A 248 -6.10 7.81 -7.23
N LEU A 249 -7.32 8.38 -7.19
CA LEU A 249 -7.54 9.65 -6.48
C LEU A 249 -7.29 9.51 -4.97
N VAL A 250 -7.68 8.39 -4.39
CA VAL A 250 -7.38 8.07 -3.00
C VAL A 250 -5.88 7.91 -2.78
N SER A 251 -5.20 7.13 -3.63
CA SER A 251 -3.75 6.93 -3.62
C SER A 251 -2.99 8.26 -3.69
N ALA A 252 -3.40 9.17 -4.58
CA ALA A 252 -2.82 10.50 -4.66
C ALA A 252 -2.94 11.28 -3.35
N THR A 253 -4.01 11.07 -2.56
CA THR A 253 -4.16 11.71 -1.24
C THR A 253 -3.29 11.07 -0.16
N GLU A 254 -3.06 9.76 -0.23
CA GLU A 254 -2.11 9.05 0.64
C GLU A 254 -0.68 9.56 0.38
N THR A 255 -0.26 9.61 -0.88
CA THR A 255 1.05 10.12 -1.29
C THR A 255 1.27 11.57 -0.89
N LEU A 256 0.23 12.41 -0.98
CA LEU A 256 0.25 13.78 -0.44
C LEU A 256 0.56 13.77 1.07
N GLY A 257 -0.12 12.89 1.82
CA GLY A 257 0.07 12.72 3.26
C GLY A 257 1.48 12.25 3.59
N ASP A 258 1.95 11.20 2.92
CA ASP A 258 3.27 10.61 3.12
C ASP A 258 4.40 11.59 2.81
N THR A 259 4.31 12.29 1.69
CA THR A 259 5.30 13.31 1.29
C THR A 259 5.35 14.46 2.30
N SER A 260 4.18 14.91 2.78
CA SER A 260 4.08 15.95 3.79
C SER A 260 4.63 15.50 5.15
N ALA A 261 4.28 14.29 5.57
CA ALA A 261 4.78 13.70 6.82
C ALA A 261 6.30 13.49 6.77
N LEU A 262 6.83 13.02 5.64
CA LEU A 262 8.25 12.82 5.46
C LEU A 262 9.03 14.16 5.52
N ALA A 263 8.53 15.21 4.87
CA ALA A 263 9.13 16.52 4.93
C ALA A 263 9.13 17.10 6.37
N ALA A 264 8.02 16.92 7.10
CA ALA A 264 7.88 17.37 8.48
C ALA A 264 8.79 16.59 9.44
N MET A 265 8.76 15.26 9.40
CA MET A 265 9.47 14.40 10.36
C MET A 265 10.96 14.25 10.04
N GLY A 266 11.31 14.18 8.75
CA GLY A 266 12.68 13.98 8.30
C GLY A 266 13.48 15.29 8.19
N PHE A 267 12.82 16.39 7.82
CA PHE A 267 13.48 17.66 7.50
C PHE A 267 13.01 18.86 8.33
N ASN A 268 12.05 18.62 9.24
CA ASN A 268 11.45 19.67 10.09
C ASN A 268 10.97 20.90 9.31
N ARG A 269 10.31 20.66 8.18
CA ARG A 269 9.73 21.69 7.30
C ARG A 269 8.50 21.17 6.57
N GLU A 270 7.72 22.08 6.02
CA GLU A 270 6.63 21.71 5.11
C GLU A 270 7.16 21.17 3.77
N ALA A 271 6.39 20.28 3.16
CA ALA A 271 6.66 19.79 1.82
C ALA A 271 6.41 20.88 0.77
N LYS A 272 7.35 21.02 -0.15
CA LYS A 272 7.23 21.97 -1.27
C LYS A 272 6.22 21.45 -2.29
N ASP A 273 5.53 22.33 -3.01
CA ASP A 273 4.60 21.98 -4.08
C ASP A 273 5.24 21.07 -5.13
N ARG A 274 6.50 21.29 -5.46
CA ARG A 274 7.28 20.50 -6.40
C ARG A 274 7.50 19.07 -5.89
N GLU A 275 7.74 18.89 -4.60
CA GLU A 275 7.97 17.57 -3.97
C GLU A 275 6.68 16.75 -3.98
N ILE A 276 5.56 17.36 -3.60
CA ILE A 276 4.23 16.72 -3.65
C ILE A 276 3.85 16.36 -5.09
N SER A 277 3.94 17.33 -6.00
CA SER A 277 3.62 17.13 -7.42
C SER A 277 4.47 16.01 -8.04
N GLY A 278 5.79 16.05 -7.80
CA GLY A 278 6.70 15.04 -8.32
C GLY A 278 6.48 13.64 -7.72
N SER A 279 6.12 13.56 -6.43
CA SER A 279 5.84 12.29 -5.75
C SER A 279 4.61 11.60 -6.36
N ILE A 280 3.48 12.31 -6.44
CA ILE A 280 2.24 11.76 -7.01
C ILE A 280 2.40 11.43 -8.49
N ALA A 281 3.13 12.26 -9.25
CA ALA A 281 3.36 11.99 -10.66
C ALA A 281 4.16 10.69 -10.88
N VAL A 282 5.17 10.42 -10.05
CA VAL A 282 5.93 9.16 -10.12
C VAL A 282 5.04 7.97 -9.73
N ASP A 283 4.25 8.09 -8.67
CA ASP A 283 3.36 7.01 -8.24
C ASP A 283 2.43 6.58 -9.37
N GLY A 284 1.81 7.55 -10.07
CA GLY A 284 0.94 7.25 -11.21
C GLY A 284 1.69 6.65 -12.40
N PHE A 285 2.76 7.28 -12.87
CA PHE A 285 3.46 6.79 -14.06
C PHE A 285 4.21 5.48 -13.82
N VAL A 286 4.78 5.26 -12.63
CA VAL A 286 5.39 3.98 -12.26
C VAL A 286 4.32 2.89 -12.14
N SER A 287 3.13 3.21 -11.62
CA SER A 287 2.00 2.27 -11.59
C SER A 287 1.52 1.91 -13.00
N ALA A 288 1.42 2.89 -13.91
CA ALA A 288 1.10 2.61 -15.30
C ALA A 288 2.18 1.73 -15.98
N ALA A 289 3.45 2.03 -15.73
CA ALA A 289 4.55 1.20 -16.24
C ALA A 289 4.54 -0.20 -15.63
N SER A 290 4.22 -0.36 -14.34
CA SER A 290 4.18 -1.65 -13.66
C SER A 290 3.15 -2.60 -14.29
N SER A 291 1.99 -2.08 -14.73
CA SER A 291 0.97 -2.90 -15.39
C SER A 291 1.46 -3.54 -16.68
N LEU A 292 2.38 -2.89 -17.40
CA LEU A 292 3.00 -3.45 -18.60
C LEU A 292 3.95 -4.63 -18.30
N PHE A 293 4.37 -4.79 -17.06
CA PHE A 293 5.12 -5.96 -16.58
C PHE A 293 4.26 -6.91 -15.75
N GLY A 294 2.94 -6.83 -15.90
CA GLY A 294 2.00 -7.70 -15.22
C GLY A 294 1.88 -7.43 -13.71
N CYS A 295 2.28 -6.24 -13.24
CA CYS A 295 2.29 -5.89 -11.82
C CYS A 295 1.18 -4.89 -11.47
N MET A 296 0.82 -4.85 -10.20
CA MET A 296 -0.17 -3.93 -9.64
C MET A 296 0.44 -2.54 -9.35
N PRO A 297 -0.36 -1.53 -8.94
CA PRO A 297 0.12 -0.19 -8.64
C PRO A 297 1.22 -0.16 -7.59
N ILE A 298 2.24 0.63 -7.87
CA ILE A 298 3.40 0.87 -7.00
C ILE A 298 3.39 2.34 -6.61
N THR A 299 3.20 2.60 -5.33
CA THR A 299 3.05 3.96 -4.78
C THR A 299 4.00 4.18 -3.61
N SER A 300 4.04 5.40 -3.07
CA SER A 300 4.79 5.71 -1.86
C SER A 300 4.35 4.80 -0.70
N PHE A 301 5.29 4.42 0.17
CA PHE A 301 5.06 3.40 1.19
C PHE A 301 5.11 4.01 2.60
N SER A 302 3.93 4.21 3.21
CA SER A 302 3.75 4.93 4.48
C SER A 302 4.55 4.35 5.65
N GLN A 303 4.76 3.02 5.70
CA GLN A 303 5.54 2.38 6.75
C GLN A 303 7.00 2.87 6.76
N ASN A 304 7.56 3.19 5.59
CA ASN A 304 8.91 3.68 5.48
C ASN A 304 9.04 5.15 5.95
N VAL A 305 7.97 5.94 5.81
CA VAL A 305 7.87 7.26 6.45
C VAL A 305 7.93 7.13 7.97
N GLY A 306 7.21 6.16 8.54
CA GLY A 306 7.28 5.84 9.97
C GLY A 306 8.68 5.41 10.44
N LEU A 307 9.41 4.66 9.60
CA LEU A 307 10.80 4.27 9.91
C LEU A 307 11.74 5.49 9.95
N ILE A 308 11.60 6.41 9.00
CA ILE A 308 12.37 7.67 9.00
C ILE A 308 12.02 8.51 10.23
N ALA A 309 10.74 8.59 10.61
CA ALA A 309 10.31 9.30 11.82
C ALA A 309 10.97 8.75 13.10
N MET A 310 11.23 7.44 13.16
CA MET A 310 11.88 6.79 14.31
C MET A 310 13.40 6.90 14.29
N THR A 311 14.01 6.78 13.12
CA THR A 311 15.47 6.71 12.98
C THR A 311 16.11 8.07 12.71
N HIS A 312 15.32 9.03 12.21
CA HIS A 312 15.74 10.30 11.65
C HIS A 312 16.78 10.21 10.53
N VAL A 313 16.94 8.99 9.95
CA VAL A 313 17.86 8.75 8.83
C VAL A 313 17.17 9.21 7.55
N VAL A 314 17.65 10.32 6.99
CA VAL A 314 17.12 10.93 5.76
C VAL A 314 18.09 10.85 4.58
N ASN A 315 19.23 10.21 4.77
CA ASN A 315 20.29 10.13 3.76
C ASN A 315 19.81 9.33 2.53
N ARG A 316 19.76 9.99 1.38
CA ARG A 316 19.29 9.36 0.13
C ARG A 316 20.13 8.15 -0.28
N LYS A 317 21.44 8.15 -0.07
CA LYS A 317 22.31 6.99 -0.38
C LYS A 317 21.99 5.80 0.50
N ALA A 318 21.68 6.03 1.78
CA ALA A 318 21.29 4.96 2.70
C ALA A 318 20.02 4.28 2.21
N ILE A 319 19.00 5.06 1.90
CA ILE A 319 17.69 4.53 1.48
C ILE A 319 17.73 3.98 0.05
N ALA A 320 18.48 4.62 -0.86
CA ALA A 320 18.70 4.12 -2.21
C ALA A 320 19.41 2.75 -2.23
N SER A 321 20.26 2.45 -1.24
CA SER A 321 20.82 1.10 -1.13
C SER A 321 19.74 0.04 -0.93
N GLY A 322 18.67 0.35 -0.20
CA GLY A 322 17.48 -0.51 -0.09
C GLY A 322 16.77 -0.71 -1.41
N ALA A 323 16.56 0.37 -2.18
CA ALA A 323 15.98 0.28 -3.51
C ALA A 323 16.81 -0.61 -4.46
N VAL A 324 18.14 -0.50 -4.40
CA VAL A 324 19.03 -1.38 -5.16
C VAL A 324 18.92 -2.84 -4.69
N ILE A 325 18.84 -3.07 -3.37
CA ILE A 325 18.63 -4.43 -2.82
C ILE A 325 17.30 -5.02 -3.34
N MET A 326 16.23 -4.23 -3.42
CA MET A 326 14.95 -4.68 -3.97
C MET A 326 15.08 -5.09 -5.45
N VAL A 327 15.75 -4.28 -6.27
CA VAL A 327 16.01 -4.62 -7.67
C VAL A 327 16.80 -5.93 -7.77
N LEU A 328 17.89 -6.08 -7.01
CA LEU A 328 18.72 -7.28 -7.02
C LEU A 328 17.93 -8.51 -6.55
N ALA A 329 17.13 -8.40 -5.49
CA ALA A 329 16.29 -9.48 -4.99
C ALA A 329 15.22 -9.88 -6.01
N GLY A 330 14.63 -8.91 -6.72
CA GLY A 330 13.69 -9.16 -7.80
C GLY A 330 14.30 -9.84 -9.02
N LEU A 331 15.62 -9.82 -9.21
CA LEU A 331 16.29 -10.57 -10.27
C LEU A 331 16.44 -12.08 -9.95
N ILE A 332 16.10 -12.51 -8.71
CA ILE A 332 16.22 -13.90 -8.26
C ILE A 332 14.84 -14.57 -8.27
N PRO A 333 14.47 -15.33 -9.32
CA PRO A 333 13.12 -15.94 -9.43
C PRO A 333 12.81 -16.90 -8.28
N ALA A 334 13.80 -17.58 -7.73
CA ALA A 334 13.61 -18.47 -6.60
C ALA A 334 12.96 -17.78 -5.39
N LEU A 335 13.25 -16.50 -5.13
CA LEU A 335 12.58 -15.73 -4.09
C LEU A 335 11.10 -15.55 -4.39
N GLY A 336 10.73 -15.24 -5.64
CA GLY A 336 9.34 -15.12 -6.07
C GLY A 336 8.56 -16.43 -5.89
N VAL A 337 9.14 -17.57 -6.27
CA VAL A 337 8.52 -18.90 -6.12
C VAL A 337 8.36 -19.28 -4.65
N ILE A 338 9.36 -19.07 -3.80
CA ILE A 338 9.25 -19.31 -2.35
C ILE A 338 8.12 -18.47 -1.75
N LEU A 339 8.01 -17.21 -2.14
CA LEU A 339 6.98 -16.32 -1.63
C LEU A 339 5.58 -16.68 -2.17
N ALA A 340 5.48 -17.09 -3.43
CA ALA A 340 4.23 -17.56 -4.01
C ALA A 340 3.79 -18.95 -3.47
N SER A 341 4.68 -19.69 -2.80
CA SER A 341 4.31 -20.94 -2.10
C SER A 341 3.77 -20.72 -0.69
N LEU A 342 3.65 -19.46 -0.24
CA LEU A 342 3.06 -19.12 1.07
C LEU A 342 1.58 -19.52 1.11
N PRO A 343 1.17 -20.40 2.04
CA PRO A 343 -0.24 -20.75 2.19
C PRO A 343 -1.08 -19.54 2.61
N GLU A 344 -2.30 -19.46 2.08
CA GLU A 344 -3.26 -18.39 2.39
C GLU A 344 -3.45 -18.16 3.89
N ALA A 345 -3.51 -19.23 4.69
CA ALA A 345 -3.67 -19.12 6.14
C ALA A 345 -2.51 -18.38 6.83
N VAL A 346 -1.27 -18.55 6.34
CA VAL A 346 -0.10 -17.78 6.82
C VAL A 346 -0.25 -16.32 6.48
N LEU A 347 -0.63 -16.02 5.22
CA LEU A 347 -0.91 -14.66 4.77
C LEU A 347 -2.03 -14.03 5.60
N GLY A 348 -3.11 -14.79 5.87
CA GLY A 348 -4.24 -14.35 6.70
C GLY A 348 -3.82 -13.94 8.10
N GLY A 349 -2.96 -14.73 8.77
CA GLY A 349 -2.41 -14.39 10.08
C GLY A 349 -1.60 -13.09 10.08
N CYS A 350 -0.78 -12.88 9.07
CA CYS A 350 -0.01 -11.65 8.87
C CYS A 350 -0.91 -10.45 8.56
N THR A 351 -1.82 -10.61 7.61
CA THR A 351 -2.64 -9.51 7.07
C THR A 351 -3.67 -9.01 8.06
N LEU A 352 -4.27 -9.88 8.90
CA LEU A 352 -5.16 -9.44 9.96
C LEU A 352 -4.49 -8.44 10.91
N MET A 353 -3.23 -8.69 11.30
CA MET A 353 -2.47 -7.75 12.11
C MET A 353 -2.17 -6.45 11.35
N MET A 354 -1.82 -6.56 10.07
CA MET A 354 -1.49 -5.39 9.24
C MET A 354 -2.74 -4.52 8.99
N PHE A 355 -3.86 -5.12 8.62
CA PHE A 355 -5.09 -4.38 8.34
C PHE A 355 -5.66 -3.72 9.59
N GLY A 356 -5.62 -4.42 10.73
CA GLY A 356 -5.93 -3.80 12.03
C GLY A 356 -5.04 -2.59 12.33
N SER A 357 -3.75 -2.67 12.00
CA SER A 357 -2.83 -1.55 12.17
C SER A 357 -3.16 -0.37 11.24
N ILE A 358 -3.63 -0.62 10.01
CA ILE A 358 -4.09 0.44 9.09
C ILE A 358 -5.32 1.15 9.67
N VAL A 359 -6.32 0.39 10.19
CA VAL A 359 -7.49 0.99 10.86
C VAL A 359 -7.05 1.92 12.00
N VAL A 360 -6.18 1.42 12.89
CA VAL A 360 -5.69 2.19 14.04
C VAL A 360 -4.91 3.43 13.60
N SER A 361 -4.09 3.32 12.55
CA SER A 361 -3.37 4.46 11.97
C SER A 361 -4.33 5.53 11.45
N GLY A 362 -5.38 5.14 10.73
CA GLY A 362 -6.43 6.05 10.28
C GLY A 362 -7.13 6.77 11.44
N VAL A 363 -7.49 6.02 12.50
CA VAL A 363 -8.10 6.59 13.71
C VAL A 363 -7.14 7.58 14.41
N GLN A 364 -5.86 7.25 14.49
CA GLN A 364 -4.84 8.18 15.03
C GLN A 364 -4.70 9.45 14.19
N MET A 365 -4.78 9.33 12.86
CA MET A 365 -4.76 10.49 11.97
C MET A 365 -6.00 11.36 12.18
N ILE A 366 -7.20 10.78 12.33
CA ILE A 366 -8.45 11.50 12.67
C ILE A 366 -8.26 12.26 13.99
N SER A 367 -7.70 11.61 15.02
CA SER A 367 -7.42 12.23 16.31
C SER A 367 -6.50 13.45 16.20
N ARG A 368 -5.48 13.37 15.34
CA ARG A 368 -4.54 14.50 15.08
C ARG A 368 -5.19 15.67 14.35
N CYS A 369 -6.27 15.42 13.59
CA CYS A 369 -7.03 16.51 12.94
C CYS A 369 -7.87 17.34 13.91
N GLY A 370 -7.95 16.95 15.18
CA GLY A 370 -8.78 17.59 16.21
C GLY A 370 -10.24 17.09 16.20
N TYR A 371 -10.85 17.14 17.39
CA TYR A 371 -12.22 16.65 17.63
C TYR A 371 -13.28 17.75 17.44
N SER A 372 -13.12 18.61 16.43
CA SER A 372 -14.17 19.55 16.09
C SER A 372 -15.44 18.84 15.63
N GLN A 373 -16.61 19.42 15.90
CA GLN A 373 -17.90 18.88 15.46
C GLN A 373 -17.91 18.65 13.94
N ARG A 374 -17.25 19.53 13.19
CA ARG A 374 -17.11 19.42 11.74
C ARG A 374 -16.31 18.18 11.34
N ASN A 375 -15.10 18.00 11.89
CA ASN A 375 -14.22 16.89 11.56
C ASN A 375 -14.86 15.54 11.95
N MET A 376 -15.46 15.49 13.14
CA MET A 376 -16.16 14.29 13.61
C MET A 376 -17.35 13.94 12.72
N SER A 377 -18.13 14.93 12.28
CA SER A 377 -19.24 14.69 11.36
C SER A 377 -18.79 14.22 9.98
N ILE A 378 -17.70 14.79 9.43
CA ILE A 378 -17.11 14.32 8.16
C ILE A 378 -16.70 12.86 8.29
N ALA A 379 -15.92 12.51 9.31
CA ALA A 379 -15.46 11.14 9.49
C ALA A 379 -16.62 10.16 9.72
N ALA A 380 -17.53 10.48 10.64
CA ALA A 380 -18.65 9.61 11.00
C ALA A 380 -19.57 9.33 9.81
N LEU A 381 -20.04 10.39 9.13
CA LEU A 381 -20.98 10.22 8.01
C LEU A 381 -20.32 9.54 6.81
N SER A 382 -19.06 9.87 6.49
CA SER A 382 -18.36 9.26 5.37
C SER A 382 -18.14 7.77 5.60
N LEU A 383 -17.69 7.36 6.80
CA LEU A 383 -17.53 5.95 7.14
C LEU A 383 -18.88 5.23 7.19
N SER A 384 -19.91 5.81 7.79
CA SER A 384 -21.24 5.20 7.89
C SER A 384 -21.85 4.97 6.50
N ILE A 385 -21.79 5.98 5.61
CA ILE A 385 -22.33 5.88 4.26
C ILE A 385 -21.50 4.90 3.43
N GLY A 386 -20.17 5.05 3.42
CA GLY A 386 -19.31 4.22 2.58
C GLY A 386 -19.34 2.75 2.98
N LEU A 387 -19.12 2.45 4.26
CA LEU A 387 -19.12 1.06 4.74
C LEU A 387 -20.55 0.49 4.80
N GLY A 388 -21.54 1.27 5.25
CA GLY A 388 -22.92 0.81 5.39
C GLY A 388 -23.57 0.51 4.04
N PHE A 389 -23.45 1.41 3.07
CA PHE A 389 -24.13 1.25 1.77
C PHE A 389 -23.52 0.13 0.92
N THR A 390 -22.22 -0.12 1.04
CA THR A 390 -21.61 -1.25 0.34
C THR A 390 -21.97 -2.60 0.95
N GLN A 391 -22.41 -2.65 2.22
CA GLN A 391 -22.99 -3.86 2.82
C GLN A 391 -24.45 -4.11 2.35
N THR A 392 -25.11 -3.09 1.77
CA THR A 392 -26.47 -3.16 1.25
C THR A 392 -26.52 -2.65 -0.20
N PRO A 393 -25.93 -3.38 -1.16
CA PRO A 393 -25.74 -2.89 -2.54
C PRO A 393 -27.04 -2.47 -3.25
N GLN A 394 -28.19 -2.97 -2.79
CA GLN A 394 -29.50 -2.66 -3.35
C GLN A 394 -29.86 -1.16 -3.24
N ILE A 395 -29.21 -0.42 -2.32
CA ILE A 395 -29.44 1.02 -2.16
C ILE A 395 -29.02 1.81 -3.41
N PHE A 396 -28.06 1.26 -4.18
CA PHE A 396 -27.59 1.85 -5.43
C PHE A 396 -28.46 1.50 -6.64
N ARG A 397 -29.58 0.78 -6.45
CA ARG A 397 -30.43 0.30 -7.56
C ARG A 397 -31.01 1.40 -8.45
N ILE A 398 -31.16 2.62 -7.92
CA ILE A 398 -31.68 3.78 -8.64
C ILE A 398 -30.64 4.42 -9.58
N PHE A 399 -29.37 4.14 -9.40
CA PHE A 399 -28.31 4.73 -10.21
C PHE A 399 -28.14 3.98 -11.53
N PRO A 400 -27.59 4.65 -12.57
CA PRO A 400 -27.15 4.00 -13.81
C PRO A 400 -26.21 2.84 -13.52
N GLU A 401 -26.22 1.83 -14.40
CA GLU A 401 -25.50 0.57 -14.19
C GLU A 401 -24.01 0.76 -13.86
N LEU A 402 -23.34 1.67 -14.58
CA LEU A 402 -21.94 2.01 -14.35
C LEU A 402 -21.69 2.52 -12.91
N LEU A 403 -22.50 3.48 -12.44
CA LEU A 403 -22.34 4.04 -11.09
C LEU A 403 -22.73 3.02 -10.02
N ARG A 404 -23.76 2.21 -10.30
CA ARG A 404 -24.21 1.15 -9.41
C ARG A 404 -23.10 0.10 -9.20
N SER A 405 -22.49 -0.41 -10.27
CA SER A 405 -21.42 -1.41 -10.16
C SER A 405 -20.21 -0.87 -9.40
N VAL A 406 -19.81 0.36 -9.67
CA VAL A 406 -18.66 0.98 -9.02
C VAL A 406 -18.91 1.25 -7.53
N PHE A 407 -20.03 1.90 -7.18
CA PHE A 407 -20.26 2.31 -5.79
C PHE A 407 -20.73 1.17 -4.88
N ALA A 408 -21.42 0.18 -5.44
CA ALA A 408 -21.82 -0.99 -4.66
C ALA A 408 -20.64 -1.88 -4.23
N GLU A 409 -19.54 -1.83 -4.97
CA GLU A 409 -18.39 -2.72 -4.77
C GLU A 409 -17.15 -2.00 -4.20
N ASN A 410 -17.18 -0.66 -4.11
CA ASN A 410 -16.00 0.14 -3.76
C ASN A 410 -16.31 1.10 -2.60
N CYS A 411 -16.29 0.59 -1.37
CA CYS A 411 -16.56 1.40 -0.18
C CYS A 411 -15.57 2.56 0.00
N VAL A 412 -14.30 2.37 -0.37
CA VAL A 412 -13.25 3.38 -0.21
C VAL A 412 -13.53 4.59 -1.10
N ALA A 413 -13.94 4.34 -2.36
CA ALA A 413 -14.36 5.42 -3.27
C ALA A 413 -15.58 6.18 -2.75
N VAL A 414 -16.57 5.47 -2.20
CA VAL A 414 -17.76 6.12 -1.60
C VAL A 414 -17.36 6.98 -0.41
N VAL A 415 -16.54 6.45 0.51
CA VAL A 415 -16.03 7.21 1.67
C VAL A 415 -15.29 8.47 1.20
N PHE A 416 -14.41 8.34 0.21
CA PHE A 416 -13.63 9.47 -0.32
C PHE A 416 -14.55 10.57 -0.89
N ILE A 417 -15.49 10.20 -1.76
CA ILE A 417 -16.42 11.15 -2.39
C ILE A 417 -17.27 11.85 -1.33
N VAL A 418 -17.85 11.10 -0.39
CA VAL A 418 -18.66 11.67 0.69
C VAL A 418 -17.83 12.58 1.59
N ALA A 419 -16.58 12.19 1.96
CA ALA A 419 -15.70 13.01 2.78
C ALA A 419 -15.35 14.34 2.09
N VAL A 420 -15.04 14.31 0.79
CA VAL A 420 -14.76 15.52 0.00
C VAL A 420 -16.00 16.40 -0.09
N LEU A 421 -17.17 15.84 -0.40
CA LEU A 421 -18.43 16.59 -0.49
C LEU A 421 -18.78 17.26 0.84
N LEU A 422 -18.72 16.51 1.95
CA LEU A 422 -19.00 17.06 3.28
C LEU A 422 -17.97 18.13 3.67
N ASN A 423 -16.71 17.95 3.30
CA ASN A 423 -15.69 18.98 3.52
C ASN A 423 -15.96 20.28 2.77
N LEU A 424 -16.55 20.21 1.58
CA LEU A 424 -16.92 21.39 0.79
C LEU A 424 -18.19 22.06 1.31
N VAL A 425 -19.17 21.28 1.78
CA VAL A 425 -20.46 21.78 2.24
C VAL A 425 -20.41 22.32 3.66
N PHE A 426 -19.68 21.70 4.57
CA PHE A 426 -19.62 22.12 5.96
C PHE A 426 -18.82 23.42 6.09
N PRO A 427 -19.32 24.41 6.82
CA PRO A 427 -18.63 25.68 7.02
C PRO A 427 -17.27 25.42 7.71
N LYS A 428 -16.25 26.12 7.24
CA LYS A 428 -14.94 26.14 7.92
C LYS A 428 -15.14 26.88 9.24
N GLY A 429 -15.18 26.16 10.37
CA GLY A 429 -15.30 26.78 11.70
C GLY A 429 -14.15 27.74 11.99
N GLU A 430 -14.30 28.59 12.99
CA GLU A 430 -13.32 29.62 13.41
C GLU A 430 -11.99 29.07 13.98
N GLU A 431 -11.71 27.78 13.81
CA GLU A 431 -10.53 27.09 14.36
C GLU A 431 -9.17 27.61 13.84
N GLY A 432 -9.16 28.45 12.81
CA GLY A 432 -7.94 29.16 12.35
C GLY A 432 -7.47 30.28 13.28
N LYS A 433 -8.25 30.69 14.28
CA LYS A 433 -7.89 31.77 15.18
C LYS A 433 -7.28 31.32 16.50
N ALA A 434 -7.53 30.08 16.95
CA ALA A 434 -7.05 29.60 18.23
C ALA A 434 -5.56 29.20 18.25
N THR A 435 -4.97 28.87 17.11
CA THR A 435 -3.54 28.52 17.01
C THR A 435 -2.65 29.73 16.73
N ALA A 436 -3.19 30.87 16.29
CA ALA A 436 -2.44 32.11 16.13
C ALA A 436 -2.33 32.92 17.42
N GLY A 437 -3.22 32.70 18.41
CA GLY A 437 -3.23 33.39 19.69
C GLY A 437 -2.43 32.71 20.82
N ALA A 438 -1.81 31.57 20.56
CA ALA A 438 -0.96 30.85 21.53
C ALA A 438 0.54 31.01 21.23
N ALA A 439 0.90 31.87 20.28
CA ALA A 439 2.27 32.19 19.88
C ALA A 439 2.63 33.70 20.09
N GLU A 440 1.81 34.43 20.86
CA GLU A 440 2.17 35.74 21.43
C GLU A 440 2.43 35.55 22.97
#